data_79a3f14b63cf3b4001bcd213544ea7d1
#
_entry.id   79a3f14b63cf3b4001bcd213544ea7d1
#
_cell.length_a   1.000
_cell.length_b   1.000
_cell.length_c   1.000
_cell.angle_alpha   90.00
_cell.angle_beta   90.00
_cell.angle_gamma   90.00
#
_symmetry.space_group_name_H-M   'P 1'
#
loop_
_entity.id
_entity.type
_entity.pdbx_description
1 polymer ?
#
loop_
_entity_poly.entity_id
_entity_poly.type
_entity_poly.pdbx_seq_one_letter_code
_entity_poly.pdbx_strand_id
1 'polypeptide(L)'
;MSIEVEIKLRISDKECIEETLAEIGFCKGKFVMESDTYYMAEHHDFVGLDEALRVRCVENRGTGERSAVITYKGAKLDNTSMTRQELETSVGDGAVCREILERIGFRPVPVVEKLRQYYHRDNITACVDAVTNLGDYLE
;
A
#
# COMPACT_ATOMS: atom_id res chain seq x y z
N MET A 1 6.94 15.43 7.74
CA MET A 1 6.60 14.87 6.41
C MET A 1 7.71 13.96 5.95
N SER A 2 7.38 12.76 5.55
CA SER A 2 8.38 11.78 5.12
C SER A 2 8.39 11.66 3.60
N ILE A 3 9.50 11.14 3.08
CA ILE A 3 9.67 10.82 1.67
C ILE A 3 9.75 9.31 1.56
N GLU A 4 8.88 8.72 0.74
CA GLU A 4 8.92 7.31 0.44
C GLU A 4 9.60 7.09 -0.91
N VAL A 5 10.58 6.18 -0.94
CA VAL A 5 11.22 5.71 -2.17
C VAL A 5 10.74 4.30 -2.43
N GLU A 6 10.05 4.08 -3.54
CA GLU A 6 9.44 2.81 -3.87
C GLU A 6 9.72 2.40 -5.31
N ILE A 7 9.95 1.10 -5.52
CA ILE A 7 10.07 0.49 -6.84
C ILE A 7 9.10 -0.68 -6.87
N LYS A 8 8.33 -0.80 -7.94
CA LYS A 8 7.32 -1.85 -8.10
C LYS A 8 7.57 -2.65 -9.38
N LEU A 9 7.63 -3.96 -9.26
CA LEU A 9 7.88 -4.88 -10.36
C LEU A 9 6.81 -5.96 -10.41
N ARG A 10 6.32 -6.26 -11.61
CA ARG A 10 5.46 -7.42 -11.81
C ARG A 10 6.32 -8.67 -11.86
N ILE A 11 5.90 -9.74 -11.18
CA ILE A 11 6.63 -11.00 -11.12
C ILE A 11 5.78 -12.14 -11.67
N SER A 12 6.44 -13.11 -12.32
CA SER A 12 5.77 -14.28 -12.90
C SER A 12 5.96 -15.53 -12.03
N ASP A 13 6.99 -15.56 -11.20
CA ASP A 13 7.31 -16.69 -10.32
C ASP A 13 7.57 -16.19 -8.90
N LYS A 14 6.51 -16.16 -8.12
CA LYS A 14 6.52 -15.71 -6.74
C LYS A 14 7.46 -16.54 -5.86
N GLU A 15 7.45 -17.86 -6.02
CA GLU A 15 8.29 -18.76 -5.21
C GLU A 15 9.77 -18.52 -5.45
N CYS A 16 10.15 -18.32 -6.71
CA CYS A 16 11.54 -18.02 -7.08
C CYS A 16 12.00 -16.69 -6.46
N ILE A 17 11.15 -15.66 -6.48
CA ILE A 17 11.47 -14.37 -5.86
C ILE A 17 11.63 -14.50 -4.36
N GLU A 18 10.76 -15.27 -3.70
CA GLU A 18 10.83 -15.49 -2.26
C GLU A 18 12.11 -16.25 -1.86
N GLU A 19 12.49 -17.25 -2.64
CA GLU A 19 13.74 -17.97 -2.44
C GLU A 19 14.96 -17.04 -2.60
N THR A 20 14.96 -16.22 -3.63
CA THR A 20 16.03 -15.26 -3.89
C THR A 20 16.16 -14.25 -2.75
N LEU A 21 15.06 -13.73 -2.23
CA LEU A 21 15.08 -12.81 -1.09
C LEU A 21 15.72 -13.46 0.14
N ALA A 22 15.38 -14.71 0.42
CA ALA A 22 15.99 -15.46 1.52
C ALA A 22 17.50 -15.64 1.33
N GLU A 23 17.93 -15.99 0.11
CA GLU A 23 19.33 -16.20 -0.22
C GLU A 23 20.18 -14.93 -0.05
N ILE A 24 19.62 -13.76 -0.37
CA ILE A 24 20.36 -12.49 -0.24
C ILE A 24 20.19 -11.84 1.15
N GLY A 25 19.64 -12.56 2.11
CA GLY A 25 19.63 -12.19 3.51
C GLY A 25 18.38 -11.47 4.03
N PHE A 26 17.30 -11.45 3.27
CA PHE A 26 16.03 -10.93 3.78
C PHE A 26 15.37 -11.90 4.74
N CYS A 27 14.87 -11.38 5.85
CA CYS A 27 14.14 -12.16 6.84
C CYS A 27 12.63 -12.00 6.60
N LYS A 28 11.93 -13.12 6.62
CA LYS A 28 10.48 -13.16 6.45
C LYS A 28 9.78 -12.51 7.64
N GLY A 29 8.89 -11.57 7.35
CA GLY A 29 8.12 -10.84 8.34
C GLY A 29 6.66 -11.26 8.38
N LYS A 30 5.78 -10.32 8.70
CA LYS A 30 4.35 -10.57 8.81
C LYS A 30 3.71 -10.83 7.45
N PHE A 31 2.59 -11.56 7.47
CA PHE A 31 1.75 -11.82 6.32
C PHE A 31 0.38 -11.21 6.58
N VAL A 32 -0.05 -10.29 5.72
CA VAL A 32 -1.26 -9.49 5.93
C VAL A 32 -2.18 -9.50 4.71
N MET A 33 -3.47 -9.28 4.96
CA MET A 33 -4.44 -8.90 3.94
C MET A 33 -4.59 -7.38 4.02
N GLU A 34 -4.42 -6.68 2.89
CA GLU A 34 -4.63 -5.24 2.81
C GLU A 34 -5.80 -4.94 1.88
N SER A 35 -6.70 -4.06 2.34
CA SER A 35 -7.80 -3.56 1.55
C SER A 35 -7.64 -2.05 1.42
N ASP A 36 -7.35 -1.59 0.21
CA ASP A 36 -7.06 -0.20 -0.08
C ASP A 36 -8.25 0.46 -0.78
N THR A 37 -8.77 1.52 -0.17
CA THR A 37 -9.78 2.37 -0.79
C THR A 37 -9.15 3.69 -1.16
N TYR A 38 -9.14 4.02 -2.44
CA TYR A 38 -8.68 5.31 -2.94
C TYR A 38 -9.88 6.23 -3.15
N TYR A 39 -9.65 7.53 -3.04
CA TYR A 39 -10.71 8.52 -3.11
C TYR A 39 -10.49 9.54 -4.21
N MET A 40 -11.61 9.97 -4.78
CA MET A 40 -11.69 11.09 -5.73
C MET A 40 -12.61 12.15 -5.15
N ALA A 41 -12.49 13.38 -5.62
CA ALA A 41 -13.37 14.47 -5.20
C ALA A 41 -13.49 15.49 -6.34
N GLU A 42 -14.65 16.15 -6.43
CA GLU A 42 -14.86 17.20 -7.43
C GLU A 42 -13.98 18.42 -7.18
N HIS A 43 -13.73 18.73 -5.91
CA HIS A 43 -12.96 19.91 -5.51
C HIS A 43 -11.45 19.71 -5.56
N HIS A 44 -10.96 18.50 -5.87
CA HIS A 44 -9.54 18.19 -5.88
C HIS A 44 -9.24 17.12 -6.94
N ASP A 45 -8.50 17.50 -7.97
CA ASP A 45 -8.15 16.61 -9.08
C ASP A 45 -6.91 15.77 -8.75
N PHE A 46 -7.11 14.66 -8.03
CA PHE A 46 -6.03 13.77 -7.63
C PHE A 46 -5.21 13.26 -8.82
N VAL A 47 -5.88 12.86 -9.89
CA VAL A 47 -5.19 12.31 -11.08
C VAL A 47 -4.36 13.39 -11.75
N GLY A 48 -4.94 14.58 -11.98
CA GLY A 48 -4.25 15.67 -12.64
C GLY A 48 -3.06 16.20 -11.82
N LEU A 49 -3.16 16.15 -10.50
CA LEU A 49 -2.10 16.60 -9.60
C LEU A 49 -1.08 15.49 -9.28
N ASP A 50 -1.29 14.27 -9.78
CA ASP A 50 -0.49 13.09 -9.47
C ASP A 50 -0.42 12.83 -7.96
N GLU A 51 -1.58 12.94 -7.31
CA GLU A 51 -1.73 12.71 -5.88
C GLU A 51 -2.67 11.54 -5.60
N ALA A 52 -2.60 10.99 -4.39
CA ALA A 52 -3.50 9.93 -3.97
C ALA A 52 -3.90 10.11 -2.51
N LEU A 53 -5.15 9.81 -2.21
CA LEU A 53 -5.67 9.68 -0.84
C LEU A 53 -6.19 8.26 -0.69
N ARG A 54 -5.70 7.57 0.32
CA ARG A 54 -6.00 6.14 0.54
C ARG A 54 -6.33 5.88 2.00
N VAL A 55 -7.35 5.06 2.22
CA VAL A 55 -7.57 4.42 3.52
C VAL A 55 -7.26 2.94 3.34
N ARG A 56 -6.28 2.45 4.10
CA ARG A 56 -5.86 1.05 4.09
C ARG A 56 -6.32 0.36 5.35
N CYS A 57 -7.09 -0.71 5.21
CA CYS A 57 -7.44 -1.61 6.30
C CYS A 57 -6.56 -2.86 6.20
N VAL A 58 -5.97 -3.25 7.31
CA VAL A 58 -4.99 -4.34 7.37
C VAL A 58 -5.46 -5.39 8.35
N GLU A 59 -5.39 -6.66 7.95
CA GLU A 59 -5.58 -7.79 8.85
C GLU A 59 -4.33 -8.66 8.86
N ASN A 60 -3.73 -8.83 10.02
CA ASN A 60 -2.60 -9.75 10.18
C ASN A 60 -3.14 -11.18 10.13
N ARG A 61 -2.72 -11.94 9.13
CA ARG A 61 -3.22 -13.30 8.89
C ARG A 61 -2.69 -14.32 9.90
N GLY A 62 -1.61 -13.99 10.61
CA GLY A 62 -1.08 -14.82 11.66
C GLY A 62 -1.77 -14.64 13.02
N THR A 63 -2.16 -13.40 13.35
CA THR A 63 -2.73 -13.04 14.66
C THR A 63 -4.20 -12.66 14.62
N GLY A 64 -4.74 -12.33 13.45
CA GLY A 64 -6.09 -11.78 13.30
C GLY A 64 -6.23 -10.33 13.70
N GLU A 65 -5.14 -9.67 14.13
CA GLU A 65 -5.17 -8.27 14.51
C GLU A 65 -5.51 -7.39 13.32
N ARG A 66 -6.37 -6.39 13.54
CA ARG A 66 -6.81 -5.44 12.53
C ARG A 66 -6.32 -4.04 12.87
N SER A 67 -5.94 -3.30 11.83
CA SER A 67 -5.53 -1.90 11.94
C SER A 67 -5.94 -1.15 10.68
N ALA A 68 -5.84 0.18 10.75
CA ALA A 68 -6.11 1.01 9.59
C ALA A 68 -5.21 2.24 9.60
N VAL A 69 -4.89 2.73 8.40
CA VAL A 69 -4.11 3.95 8.21
C VAL A 69 -4.74 4.79 7.11
N ILE A 70 -4.62 6.11 7.23
CA ILE A 70 -4.95 7.04 6.17
C ILE A 70 -3.66 7.62 5.63
N THR A 71 -3.53 7.68 4.32
CA THR A 71 -2.30 8.11 3.64
C THR A 71 -2.62 9.12 2.56
N TYR A 72 -1.87 10.22 2.55
CA TYR A 72 -1.80 11.15 1.43
C TYR A 72 -0.45 10.93 0.72
N LYS A 73 -0.49 10.74 -0.58
CA LYS A 73 0.71 10.66 -1.42
C LYS A 73 0.76 11.87 -2.34
N GLY A 74 1.86 12.61 -2.30
CA GLY A 74 2.11 13.73 -3.19
C GLY A 74 2.59 13.28 -4.58
N ALA A 75 2.76 14.23 -5.48
CA ALA A 75 3.25 13.98 -6.83
C ALA A 75 4.63 13.32 -6.81
N LYS A 76 4.90 12.49 -7.82
CA LYS A 76 6.22 11.85 -7.97
C LYS A 76 7.31 12.91 -8.09
N LEU A 77 8.41 12.66 -7.37
CA LEU A 77 9.59 13.51 -7.38
C LEU A 77 10.63 13.04 -8.41
N ASP A 78 10.45 11.84 -8.95
CA ASP A 78 11.37 11.16 -9.85
C ASP A 78 10.59 10.36 -10.89
N ASN A 79 11.03 10.38 -12.16
CA ASN A 79 10.40 9.66 -13.26
C ASN A 79 10.82 8.18 -13.35
N THR A 80 11.90 7.78 -12.67
CA THR A 80 12.44 6.42 -12.74
C THR A 80 11.99 5.53 -11.58
N SER A 81 11.51 6.13 -10.50
CA SER A 81 10.98 5.43 -9.32
C SER A 81 9.65 6.04 -8.92
N MET A 82 9.00 5.44 -7.90
CA MET A 82 7.77 5.99 -7.33
C MET A 82 8.08 6.80 -6.07
N THR A 83 9.12 7.66 -6.13
CA THR A 83 9.51 8.51 -5.01
C THR A 83 8.50 9.64 -4.83
N ARG A 84 7.91 9.73 -3.65
CA ARG A 84 6.87 10.71 -3.31
C ARG A 84 7.02 11.23 -1.90
N GLN A 85 6.47 12.40 -1.65
CA GLN A 85 6.17 12.82 -0.28
C GLN A 85 4.94 12.06 0.19
N GLU A 86 4.95 11.64 1.45
CA GLU A 86 3.87 10.86 2.01
C GLU A 86 3.56 11.36 3.42
N LEU A 87 2.26 11.52 3.70
CA LEU A 87 1.74 11.79 5.04
C LEU A 87 0.85 10.61 5.42
N GLU A 88 1.16 9.97 6.53
CA GLU A 88 0.43 8.78 6.96
C GLU A 88 0.21 8.80 8.45
N THR A 89 -0.96 8.40 8.88
CA THR A 89 -1.27 8.24 10.30
C THR A 89 -2.25 7.10 10.50
N SER A 90 -2.15 6.46 11.66
CA SER A 90 -3.09 5.42 12.05
C SER A 90 -4.45 6.02 12.37
N VAL A 91 -5.51 5.26 12.07
CA VAL A 91 -6.88 5.60 12.48
C VAL A 91 -7.43 4.45 13.32
N GLY A 92 -8.23 4.78 14.32
CA GLY A 92 -8.77 3.79 15.24
C GLY A 92 -9.82 2.89 14.61
N ASP A 93 -10.57 3.40 13.64
CA ASP A 93 -11.63 2.67 12.94
C ASP A 93 -11.64 3.07 11.47
N GLY A 94 -11.16 2.15 10.63
CA GLY A 94 -11.07 2.40 9.18
C GLY A 94 -12.43 2.59 8.51
N ALA A 95 -13.46 1.87 8.96
CA ALA A 95 -14.80 1.99 8.40
C ALA A 95 -15.39 3.37 8.69
N VAL A 96 -15.22 3.85 9.91
CA VAL A 96 -15.67 5.20 10.30
C VAL A 96 -14.90 6.27 9.52
N CYS A 97 -13.60 6.11 9.38
CA CYS A 97 -12.76 7.03 8.60
C CYS A 97 -13.26 7.14 7.16
N ARG A 98 -13.54 6.01 6.51
CA ARG A 98 -14.10 5.98 5.15
C ARG A 98 -15.44 6.68 5.08
N GLU A 99 -16.31 6.43 6.04
CA GLU A 99 -17.63 7.08 6.07
C GLU A 99 -17.52 8.58 6.23
N ILE A 100 -16.62 9.06 7.07
CA ILE A 100 -16.37 10.51 7.25
C ILE A 100 -15.99 11.14 5.90
N LEU A 101 -15.04 10.54 5.19
CA LEU A 101 -14.60 11.06 3.90
C LEU A 101 -15.73 11.08 2.88
N GLU A 102 -16.54 10.03 2.82
CA GLU A 102 -17.68 9.96 1.89
C GLU A 102 -18.73 11.01 2.22
N ARG A 103 -18.99 11.25 3.49
CA ARG A 103 -19.96 12.25 3.94
C ARG A 103 -19.56 13.68 3.61
N ILE A 104 -18.28 13.97 3.50
CA ILE A 104 -17.78 15.33 3.20
C ILE A 104 -17.41 15.51 1.72
N GLY A 105 -17.79 14.58 0.86
CA GLY A 105 -17.73 14.76 -0.58
C GLY A 105 -16.63 13.97 -1.31
N PHE A 106 -15.89 13.12 -0.61
CA PHE A 106 -14.95 12.21 -1.27
C PHE A 106 -15.70 10.98 -1.76
N ARG A 107 -15.34 10.51 -2.97
CA ARG A 107 -15.99 9.35 -3.60
C ARG A 107 -15.00 8.19 -3.67
N PRO A 108 -15.35 7.01 -3.12
CA PRO A 108 -14.47 5.86 -3.20
C PRO A 108 -14.44 5.29 -4.62
N VAL A 109 -13.25 4.89 -5.07
CA VAL A 109 -13.09 4.02 -6.24
C VAL A 109 -13.07 2.57 -5.77
N PRO A 110 -13.22 1.58 -6.69
CA PRO A 110 -13.21 0.18 -6.30
C PRO A 110 -12.01 -0.19 -5.42
N VAL A 111 -12.29 -0.99 -4.39
CA VAL A 111 -11.28 -1.43 -3.43
C VAL A 111 -10.25 -2.34 -4.11
N VAL A 112 -8.98 -2.12 -3.81
CA VAL A 112 -7.88 -3.00 -4.21
C VAL A 112 -7.50 -3.87 -3.02
N GLU A 113 -7.62 -5.18 -3.18
CA GLU A 113 -7.26 -6.12 -2.14
C GLU A 113 -6.01 -6.89 -2.52
N LYS A 114 -5.13 -7.13 -1.56
CA LYS A 114 -3.93 -7.92 -1.78
C LYS A 114 -3.50 -8.67 -0.52
N LEU A 115 -2.87 -9.83 -0.75
CA LEU A 115 -2.13 -10.54 0.27
C LEU A 115 -0.67 -10.11 0.15
N ARG A 116 -0.10 -9.63 1.25
CA ARG A 116 1.26 -9.10 1.27
C ARG A 116 2.12 -9.86 2.26
N GLN A 117 3.23 -10.41 1.78
CA GLN A 117 4.28 -10.99 2.61
C GLN A 117 5.43 -10.00 2.73
N TYR A 118 5.73 -9.57 3.95
CA TYR A 118 6.86 -8.68 4.22
C TYR A 118 8.16 -9.45 4.34
N TYR A 119 9.23 -8.83 3.87
CA TYR A 119 10.61 -9.26 4.06
C TYR A 119 11.46 -8.06 4.43
N HIS A 120 12.39 -8.25 5.35
CA HIS A 120 13.22 -7.17 5.87
C HIS A 120 14.69 -7.54 5.83
N ARG A 121 15.52 -6.58 5.42
CA ARG A 121 16.96 -6.64 5.51
C ARG A 121 17.48 -5.23 5.78
N ASP A 122 18.14 -5.03 6.94
CA ASP A 122 18.61 -3.71 7.39
C ASP A 122 17.44 -2.70 7.38
N ASN A 123 17.57 -1.60 6.63
CA ASN A 123 16.52 -0.59 6.48
C ASN A 123 15.69 -0.77 5.20
N ILE A 124 15.83 -1.91 4.53
CA ILE A 124 15.09 -2.20 3.30
C ILE A 124 13.92 -3.12 3.61
N THR A 125 12.75 -2.77 3.11
CA THR A 125 11.56 -3.60 3.17
C THR A 125 11.21 -4.04 1.76
N ALA A 126 11.06 -5.36 1.57
CA ALA A 126 10.55 -5.94 0.34
C ALA A 126 9.18 -6.55 0.63
N CYS A 127 8.25 -6.36 -0.28
CA CYS A 127 6.90 -6.90 -0.17
C CYS A 127 6.60 -7.75 -1.39
N VAL A 128 6.18 -8.99 -1.16
CA VAL A 128 5.69 -9.87 -2.22
C VAL A 128 4.17 -9.88 -2.13
N ASP A 129 3.52 -9.35 -3.16
CA ASP A 129 2.09 -9.10 -3.17
C ASP A 129 1.37 -10.00 -4.17
N ALA A 130 0.26 -10.59 -3.74
CA ALA A 130 -0.73 -11.20 -4.62
C ALA A 130 -1.94 -10.27 -4.65
N VAL A 131 -2.08 -9.52 -5.73
CA VAL A 131 -3.15 -8.53 -5.90
C VAL A 131 -4.33 -9.19 -6.58
N THR A 132 -5.49 -9.14 -5.96
CA THR A 132 -6.71 -9.76 -6.47
C THR A 132 -7.00 -9.28 -7.90
N ASN A 133 -7.15 -10.22 -8.83
CA ASN A 133 -7.44 -10.00 -10.25
C ASN A 133 -6.34 -9.30 -11.06
N LEU A 134 -5.17 -8.98 -10.48
CA LEU A 134 -4.10 -8.27 -11.18
C LEU A 134 -2.80 -9.08 -11.30
N GLY A 135 -2.53 -9.98 -10.38
CA GLY A 135 -1.33 -10.81 -10.37
C GLY A 135 -0.37 -10.50 -9.23
N ASP A 136 0.87 -10.97 -9.38
CA ASP A 136 1.88 -10.89 -8.33
C ASP A 136 2.87 -9.75 -8.62
N TYR A 137 3.32 -9.08 -7.55
CA TYR A 137 4.23 -7.96 -7.63
C TYR A 137 5.28 -8.02 -6.53
N LEU A 138 6.43 -7.42 -6.79
CA LEU A 138 7.47 -7.14 -5.81
C LEU A 138 7.57 -5.62 -5.63
N GLU A 139 7.50 -5.17 -4.39
CA GLU A 139 7.69 -3.76 -4.04
C GLU A 139 8.85 -3.57 -3.10
#